data_1ca71ec41c452ce4d0ababdb181aebaf
#
_entry.id   1ca71ec41c452ce4d0ababdb181aebaf
#
_cell.length_a   1.000
_cell.length_b   1.000
_cell.length_c   1.000
_cell.angle_alpha   90.00
_cell.angle_beta   90.00
_cell.angle_gamma   90.00
#
_symmetry.space_group_name_H-M   'P 1'
#
loop_
_entity.id
_entity.type
_entity.pdbx_description
1 polymer ?
#
loop_
_entity_poly.entity_id
_entity_poly.type
_entity_poly.pdbx_seq_one_letter_code
_entity_poly.pdbx_strand_id
1 'polypeptide(L)'
;MEQLARLRLQLTAWYAGVLGLVLLVLGVGLFFTVRRQMARHLDVSLRAAAAALEQAARIRETEQAGAHGAVVDAVDELHIPDRSLYLLDQDVHPIKPGALPDGIRDAIREAAEGKHPYRNLDGPDGRELRVYVERFAGTTGKAYVAAVVADRMELENEYTALIEAFAAAALAALVLVAGGGSILVRKSAAPVERSMEQMRRFMADAAHELRTPITLLRTRAEVAGSQEREPARDAATLQAIEREAARLGEIAGGLLTLARADAGEWPVVRETLYLDDAIAAAVDATRAYAEQRRVFVEVGSFEEAKIIGDPALVRRLLLIVLDNALKFTPAGGRVRLDVSAQNGRAAVVVSDTGIGIPPEHLPHVFERFYRGDQVRQDVAGGGAGLGLAIAQWIASLHGARIDVASQPGTGTRVSISFPLAAGA
;
A
#
# COMPACT_ATOMS: atom_id res chain seq x y z
N MET A 1 7.68 9.52 14.97
CA MET A 1 8.07 8.30 14.21
C MET A 1 7.73 7.00 14.95
N GLU A 2 7.95 6.90 16.26
CA GLU A 2 7.61 5.69 17.02
C GLU A 2 6.13 5.29 17.01
N GLN A 3 5.19 6.23 17.04
CA GLN A 3 3.75 5.93 17.06
C GLN A 3 3.26 5.29 15.76
N LEU A 4 3.73 5.74 14.60
CA LEU A 4 3.39 5.16 13.29
C LEU A 4 4.06 3.79 13.10
N ALA A 5 5.27 3.59 13.61
CA ALA A 5 5.92 2.28 13.59
C ALA A 5 5.16 1.27 14.46
N ARG A 6 4.66 1.67 15.64
CA ARG A 6 3.81 0.84 16.51
C ARG A 6 2.48 0.50 15.83
N LEU A 7 1.83 1.47 15.20
CA LEU A 7 0.57 1.26 14.48
C LEU A 7 0.75 0.26 13.32
N ARG A 8 1.84 0.37 12.57
CA ARG A 8 2.19 -0.56 11.49
C ARG A 8 2.38 -1.98 12.02
N LEU A 9 3.13 -2.14 13.12
CA LEU A 9 3.36 -3.44 13.74
C LEU A 9 2.04 -4.04 14.25
N GLN A 10 1.19 -3.25 14.88
CA GLN A 10 -0.12 -3.68 15.37
C GLN A 10 -1.05 -4.12 14.23
N LEU A 11 -1.14 -3.36 13.15
CA LEU A 11 -1.96 -3.73 11.98
C LEU A 11 -1.46 -5.01 11.33
N THR A 12 -0.15 -5.14 11.09
CA THR A 12 0.42 -6.34 10.50
C THR A 12 0.22 -7.56 11.39
N ALA A 13 0.43 -7.42 12.71
CA ALA A 13 0.21 -8.48 13.69
C ALA A 13 -1.27 -8.89 13.77
N TRP A 14 -2.19 -7.92 13.69
CA TRP A 14 -3.63 -8.19 13.72
C TRP A 14 -4.09 -8.95 12.47
N TYR A 15 -3.67 -8.53 11.27
CA TYR A 15 -3.98 -9.25 10.02
C TYR A 15 -3.36 -10.64 9.98
N ALA A 16 -2.11 -10.79 10.40
CA ALA A 16 -1.45 -12.09 10.51
C ALA A 16 -2.15 -12.99 11.54
N GLY A 17 -2.59 -12.43 12.67
CA GLY A 17 -3.34 -13.15 13.69
C GLY A 17 -4.70 -13.63 13.21
N VAL A 18 -5.46 -12.78 12.51
CA VAL A 18 -6.76 -13.16 11.92
C VAL A 18 -6.58 -14.25 10.87
N LEU A 19 -5.60 -14.10 9.97
CA LEU A 19 -5.31 -15.13 8.98
C LEU A 19 -4.87 -16.44 9.64
N GLY A 20 -4.00 -16.38 10.66
CA GLY A 20 -3.56 -17.54 11.42
C GLY A 20 -4.75 -18.28 12.07
N LEU A 21 -5.69 -17.53 12.66
CA LEU A 21 -6.92 -18.10 13.22
C LEU A 21 -7.78 -18.79 12.16
N VAL A 22 -7.97 -18.14 11.01
CA VAL A 22 -8.75 -18.71 9.89
C VAL A 22 -8.09 -20.02 9.40
N LEU A 23 -6.77 -20.01 9.19
CA LEU A 23 -6.03 -21.20 8.75
C LEU A 23 -6.08 -22.31 9.80
N LEU A 24 -6.01 -21.98 11.08
CA LEU A 24 -6.14 -22.95 12.17
C LEU A 24 -7.52 -23.60 12.17
N VAL A 25 -8.60 -22.82 12.07
CA VAL A 25 -9.98 -23.32 12.03
C VAL A 25 -10.20 -24.21 10.81
N LEU A 26 -9.71 -23.79 9.65
CA LEU A 26 -9.77 -24.57 8.40
C LEU A 26 -8.95 -25.87 8.53
N GLY A 27 -7.74 -25.80 9.07
CA GLY A 27 -6.87 -26.97 9.29
C GLY A 27 -7.49 -27.99 10.22
N VAL A 28 -8.02 -27.55 11.36
CA VAL A 28 -8.73 -28.40 12.31
C VAL A 28 -9.99 -29.01 11.66
N GLY A 29 -10.78 -28.22 10.94
CA GLY A 29 -11.96 -28.69 10.22
C GLY A 29 -11.61 -29.73 9.17
N LEU A 30 -10.56 -29.49 8.39
CA LEU A 30 -10.05 -30.42 7.37
C LEU A 30 -9.57 -31.71 8.02
N PHE A 31 -8.79 -31.64 9.09
CA PHE A 31 -8.29 -32.79 9.83
C PHE A 31 -9.46 -33.72 10.30
N PHE A 32 -10.46 -33.14 10.97
CA PHE A 32 -11.62 -33.92 11.42
C PHE A 32 -12.44 -34.49 10.27
N THR A 33 -12.58 -33.73 9.18
CA THR A 33 -13.35 -34.17 8.00
C THR A 33 -12.66 -35.37 7.32
N VAL A 34 -11.37 -35.25 7.07
CA VAL A 34 -10.53 -36.27 6.48
C VAL A 34 -10.55 -37.51 7.35
N ARG A 35 -10.26 -37.41 8.64
CA ARG A 35 -10.28 -38.53 9.58
C ARG A 35 -11.63 -39.24 9.61
N ARG A 36 -12.74 -38.51 9.56
CA ARG A 36 -14.09 -39.09 9.58
C ARG A 36 -14.44 -39.78 8.26
N GLN A 37 -14.05 -39.20 7.13
CA GLN A 37 -14.28 -39.77 5.81
C GLN A 37 -13.53 -41.07 5.64
N MET A 38 -12.35 -41.17 6.16
CA MET A 38 -11.49 -42.33 6.11
C MET A 38 -12.02 -43.49 6.92
N ALA A 39 -12.38 -43.22 8.18
CA ALA A 39 -12.98 -44.25 8.99
C ALA A 39 -14.20 -44.87 8.27
N ARG A 40 -14.99 -44.05 7.56
CA ARG A 40 -16.10 -44.51 6.76
C ARG A 40 -15.67 -45.32 5.52
N HIS A 41 -14.64 -44.89 4.81
CA HIS A 41 -14.09 -45.58 3.66
C HIS A 41 -13.55 -46.99 4.06
N LEU A 42 -12.82 -47.03 5.17
CA LEU A 42 -12.33 -48.30 5.71
C LEU A 42 -13.49 -49.24 6.07
N ASP A 43 -14.50 -48.72 6.78
CA ASP A 43 -15.68 -49.52 7.15
C ASP A 43 -16.45 -50.06 5.93
N VAL A 44 -16.59 -49.24 4.88
CA VAL A 44 -17.24 -49.68 3.62
C VAL A 44 -16.38 -50.74 2.90
N SER A 45 -15.06 -50.56 2.85
CA SER A 45 -14.15 -51.51 2.21
C SER A 45 -14.08 -52.83 2.94
N LEU A 46 -14.07 -52.83 4.29
CA LEU A 46 -14.11 -54.05 5.10
C LEU A 46 -15.41 -54.82 4.89
N ARG A 47 -16.55 -54.12 4.84
CA ARG A 47 -17.85 -54.74 4.57
C ARG A 47 -17.91 -55.33 3.17
N ALA A 48 -17.39 -54.61 2.16
CA ALA A 48 -17.34 -55.12 0.78
C ALA A 48 -16.46 -56.37 0.66
N ALA A 49 -15.33 -56.39 1.38
CA ALA A 49 -14.45 -57.56 1.42
C ALA A 49 -15.10 -58.79 2.10
N ALA A 50 -15.85 -58.58 3.18
CA ALA A 50 -16.61 -59.66 3.83
C ALA A 50 -17.73 -60.20 2.93
N ALA A 51 -18.46 -59.32 2.24
CA ALA A 51 -19.49 -59.76 1.29
C ALA A 51 -18.89 -60.51 0.09
N ALA A 52 -17.72 -60.13 -0.40
CA ALA A 52 -16.99 -60.85 -1.43
C ALA A 52 -16.57 -62.26 -0.95
N LEU A 53 -16.08 -62.36 0.29
CA LEU A 53 -15.74 -63.67 0.90
C LEU A 53 -16.98 -64.56 1.09
N GLU A 54 -18.11 -64.02 1.53
CA GLU A 54 -19.37 -64.68 1.63
C GLU A 54 -19.82 -65.26 0.26
N GLN A 55 -19.80 -64.45 -0.78
CA GLN A 55 -20.17 -64.78 -2.12
C GLN A 55 -19.27 -65.88 -2.68
N ALA A 56 -17.95 -65.75 -2.52
CA ALA A 56 -16.98 -66.77 -2.93
C ALA A 56 -17.21 -68.14 -2.20
N ALA A 57 -17.44 -68.10 -0.88
CA ALA A 57 -17.73 -69.25 -0.08
C ALA A 57 -18.99 -69.96 -0.54
N ARG A 58 -20.09 -69.28 -0.84
CA ARG A 58 -21.35 -69.79 -1.35
C ARG A 58 -21.23 -70.46 -2.74
N ILE A 59 -20.47 -69.81 -3.65
CA ILE A 59 -20.23 -70.33 -5.00
C ILE A 59 -19.48 -71.67 -4.91
N ARG A 60 -18.42 -71.73 -4.14
CA ARG A 60 -17.62 -72.96 -3.97
C ARG A 60 -18.40 -74.09 -3.31
N GLU A 61 -19.27 -73.81 -2.33
CA GLU A 61 -20.11 -74.79 -1.69
C GLU A 61 -21.13 -75.40 -2.68
N THR A 62 -21.61 -74.65 -3.68
CA THR A 62 -22.50 -75.10 -4.73
C THR A 62 -21.81 -75.90 -5.81
N GLU A 63 -20.57 -75.53 -6.20
CA GLU A 63 -19.80 -76.23 -7.26
C GLU A 63 -19.28 -77.59 -6.82
N GLN A 64 -19.00 -77.82 -5.53
CA GLN A 64 -18.44 -79.01 -4.98
C GLN A 64 -19.45 -79.76 -4.01
N ALA A 65 -20.66 -79.89 -4.44
CA ALA A 65 -21.71 -80.47 -3.64
C ALA A 65 -21.28 -81.82 -2.96
N GLY A 66 -20.83 -81.77 -1.69
CA GLY A 66 -20.44 -82.87 -0.86
C GLY A 66 -18.99 -82.92 -0.35
N ALA A 67 -18.09 -82.13 -0.80
CA ALA A 67 -16.70 -82.14 -0.34
C ALA A 67 -16.49 -81.16 0.82
N HIS A 68 -15.97 -81.68 1.95
CA HIS A 68 -15.69 -80.88 3.18
C HIS A 68 -14.62 -79.71 2.98
N GLY A 69 -14.00 -79.59 1.80
CA GLY A 69 -12.95 -78.61 1.49
C GLY A 69 -13.37 -77.38 0.67
N ALA A 70 -14.59 -77.41 0.08
CA ALA A 70 -15.01 -76.41 -0.93
C ALA A 70 -14.97 -74.94 -0.45
N VAL A 71 -15.34 -74.70 0.82
CA VAL A 71 -15.39 -73.32 1.37
C VAL A 71 -13.99 -72.79 1.75
N VAL A 72 -13.03 -73.68 1.94
CA VAL A 72 -11.64 -73.34 2.31
C VAL A 72 -10.91 -72.66 1.14
N ASP A 73 -11.15 -73.13 -0.09
CA ASP A 73 -10.49 -72.61 -1.30
C ASP A 73 -10.91 -71.17 -1.65
N ALA A 74 -12.10 -70.76 -1.18
CA ALA A 74 -12.59 -69.37 -1.39
C ALA A 74 -11.69 -68.33 -0.78
N VAL A 75 -10.99 -68.56 0.33
CA VAL A 75 -10.05 -67.61 0.99
C VAL A 75 -8.77 -67.54 0.19
N ASP A 76 -8.26 -68.62 -0.38
CA ASP A 76 -7.02 -68.66 -1.14
C ASP A 76 -7.12 -67.95 -2.50
N GLU A 77 -8.32 -68.00 -3.12
CA GLU A 77 -8.56 -67.31 -4.39
C GLU A 77 -8.87 -65.84 -4.25
N LEU A 78 -9.43 -65.44 -3.12
CA LEU A 78 -9.81 -64.03 -2.89
C LEU A 78 -8.61 -63.24 -2.28
N HIS A 79 -7.76 -62.75 -3.16
CA HIS A 79 -6.65 -61.86 -2.73
C HIS A 79 -7.11 -60.41 -2.77
N ILE A 80 -7.40 -59.85 -1.60
CA ILE A 80 -7.71 -58.42 -1.48
C ILE A 80 -6.47 -57.74 -0.89
N PRO A 81 -5.81 -56.81 -1.64
CA PRO A 81 -4.64 -56.14 -1.14
C PRO A 81 -4.91 -55.47 0.21
N ASP A 82 -3.93 -55.51 1.11
CA ASP A 82 -3.95 -54.88 2.43
C ASP A 82 -5.07 -55.31 3.36
N ARG A 83 -5.66 -56.52 3.10
CA ARG A 83 -6.73 -57.10 3.92
C ARG A 83 -6.42 -58.56 4.24
N SER A 84 -6.55 -58.89 5.53
CA SER A 84 -6.46 -60.29 5.98
C SER A 84 -7.88 -60.85 6.11
N LEU A 85 -8.15 -61.90 5.35
CA LEU A 85 -9.45 -62.55 5.31
C LEU A 85 -9.42 -63.81 6.19
N TYR A 86 -10.43 -64.00 7.02
CA TYR A 86 -10.57 -65.12 7.90
C TYR A 86 -11.96 -65.69 7.76
N LEU A 87 -12.02 -67.00 7.56
CA LEU A 87 -13.26 -67.79 7.55
C LEU A 87 -13.30 -68.69 8.79
N LEU A 88 -14.38 -68.58 9.55
CA LEU A 88 -14.54 -69.31 10.80
C LEU A 88 -15.87 -70.06 10.81
N ASP A 89 -15.97 -71.09 11.66
CA ASP A 89 -17.22 -71.78 11.94
C ASP A 89 -18.16 -70.99 12.86
N GLN A 90 -19.34 -71.51 13.14
CA GLN A 90 -20.34 -70.88 14.00
C GLN A 90 -19.83 -70.61 15.43
N ASP A 91 -18.83 -71.36 15.91
CA ASP A 91 -18.25 -71.31 17.24
C ASP A 91 -16.94 -70.47 17.25
N VAL A 92 -16.66 -69.76 16.16
CA VAL A 92 -15.51 -68.90 15.96
C VAL A 92 -14.17 -69.65 15.96
N HIS A 93 -14.18 -70.93 15.52
CA HIS A 93 -12.96 -71.67 15.25
C HIS A 93 -12.48 -71.37 13.81
N PRO A 94 -11.19 -71.13 13.61
CA PRO A 94 -10.68 -70.79 12.28
C PRO A 94 -10.75 -72.00 11.36
N ILE A 95 -11.39 -71.84 10.22
CA ILE A 95 -11.38 -72.78 9.13
C ILE A 95 -10.23 -72.50 8.19
N LYS A 96 -10.04 -71.18 7.87
CA LYS A 96 -8.95 -70.74 7.03
C LYS A 96 -8.60 -69.23 7.35
N PRO A 97 -7.33 -68.89 7.50
CA PRO A 97 -6.18 -69.79 7.74
C PRO A 97 -6.35 -70.59 9.05
N GLY A 98 -5.70 -71.75 9.16
CA GLY A 98 -5.88 -72.65 10.29
C GLY A 98 -5.43 -72.15 11.66
N ALA A 99 -4.77 -71.00 11.74
CA ALA A 99 -4.37 -70.38 12.98
C ALA A 99 -4.71 -68.88 12.96
N LEU A 100 -5.21 -68.36 14.09
CA LEU A 100 -5.50 -66.97 14.33
C LEU A 100 -4.58 -66.47 15.44
N PRO A 101 -3.99 -65.30 15.33
CA PRO A 101 -3.36 -64.63 16.47
C PRO A 101 -4.37 -64.42 17.59
N ASP A 102 -3.95 -64.62 18.85
CA ASP A 102 -4.89 -64.65 19.99
C ASP A 102 -5.66 -63.35 20.17
N GLY A 103 -5.03 -62.17 19.98
CA GLY A 103 -5.72 -60.89 20.06
C GLY A 103 -6.79 -60.68 18.97
N ILE A 104 -6.57 -61.20 17.75
CA ILE A 104 -7.55 -61.16 16.65
C ILE A 104 -8.73 -62.08 16.93
N ARG A 105 -8.47 -63.26 17.50
CA ARG A 105 -9.50 -64.22 17.87
C ARG A 105 -10.50 -63.64 18.86
N ASP A 106 -10.00 -62.99 19.91
CA ASP A 106 -10.85 -62.38 20.95
C ASP A 106 -11.69 -61.25 20.39
N ALA A 107 -11.09 -60.41 19.54
CA ALA A 107 -11.81 -59.31 18.88
C ALA A 107 -12.90 -59.82 17.93
N ILE A 108 -12.65 -60.95 17.17
CA ILE A 108 -13.65 -61.58 16.30
C ILE A 108 -14.78 -62.15 17.12
N ARG A 109 -14.49 -62.84 18.25
CA ARG A 109 -15.49 -63.41 19.15
C ARG A 109 -16.38 -62.32 19.72
N GLU A 110 -15.77 -61.25 20.25
CA GLU A 110 -16.48 -60.12 20.82
C GLU A 110 -17.35 -59.38 19.79
N ALA A 111 -16.87 -59.23 18.53
CA ALA A 111 -17.64 -58.63 17.46
C ALA A 111 -18.79 -59.56 16.98
N ALA A 112 -18.55 -60.87 16.95
CA ALA A 112 -19.54 -61.84 16.56
C ALA A 112 -20.71 -61.99 17.56
N GLU A 113 -20.44 -61.81 18.87
CA GLU A 113 -21.43 -61.84 19.94
C GLU A 113 -22.06 -60.47 20.24
N GLY A 114 -21.40 -59.38 19.83
CA GLY A 114 -21.77 -58.02 20.10
C GLY A 114 -22.80 -57.44 19.16
N LYS A 115 -23.34 -56.25 19.53
CA LYS A 115 -24.27 -55.45 18.71
C LYS A 115 -23.59 -54.71 17.53
N HIS A 116 -22.26 -54.60 17.54
CA HIS A 116 -21.49 -53.85 16.54
C HIS A 116 -20.52 -54.78 15.82
N PRO A 117 -20.59 -54.88 14.48
CA PRO A 117 -19.74 -55.78 13.70
C PRO A 117 -18.29 -55.30 13.56
N TYR A 118 -17.96 -54.07 14.02
CA TYR A 118 -16.64 -53.47 13.95
C TYR A 118 -15.96 -53.46 15.32
N ARG A 119 -14.65 -53.79 15.36
CA ARG A 119 -13.79 -53.66 16.52
C ARG A 119 -12.44 -53.10 16.14
N ASN A 120 -11.88 -52.29 17.00
CA ASN A 120 -10.48 -51.89 16.93
C ASN A 120 -9.69 -52.70 17.94
N LEU A 121 -8.51 -53.13 17.57
CA LEU A 121 -7.57 -53.79 18.47
C LEU A 121 -6.14 -53.34 18.17
N ASP A 122 -5.30 -53.42 19.19
CA ASP A 122 -3.87 -53.23 19.04
C ASP A 122 -3.24 -54.55 18.66
N GLY A 123 -2.63 -54.63 17.49
CA GLY A 123 -1.94 -55.79 16.99
C GLY A 123 -0.62 -56.05 17.73
N PRO A 124 -0.02 -57.26 17.56
CA PRO A 124 1.17 -57.68 18.26
C PRO A 124 2.41 -56.77 18.01
N ASP A 125 2.43 -56.02 16.93
CA ASP A 125 3.53 -55.12 16.55
C ASP A 125 3.21 -53.64 16.87
N GLY A 126 2.23 -53.36 17.74
CA GLY A 126 1.76 -52.03 18.04
C GLY A 126 0.97 -51.34 16.91
N ARG A 127 0.51 -52.14 15.92
CA ARG A 127 -0.32 -51.69 14.82
C ARG A 127 -1.78 -51.60 15.24
N GLU A 128 -2.44 -50.50 14.94
CA GLU A 128 -3.89 -50.39 15.13
C GLU A 128 -4.61 -51.16 14.02
N LEU A 129 -5.25 -52.25 14.38
CA LEU A 129 -6.03 -53.06 13.47
C LEU A 129 -7.53 -52.78 13.63
N ARG A 130 -8.26 -52.81 12.51
CA ARG A 130 -9.71 -52.72 12.47
C ARG A 130 -10.28 -54.01 11.91
N VAL A 131 -11.18 -54.61 12.67
CA VAL A 131 -11.80 -55.87 12.35
C VAL A 131 -13.27 -55.65 12.06
N TYR A 132 -13.75 -56.25 10.98
CA TYR A 132 -15.17 -56.38 10.63
C TYR A 132 -15.58 -57.85 10.65
N VAL A 133 -16.70 -58.16 11.25
CA VAL A 133 -17.21 -59.54 11.39
C VAL A 133 -18.65 -59.61 10.93
N GLU A 134 -18.95 -60.58 10.07
CA GLU A 134 -20.31 -60.85 9.57
C GLU A 134 -20.60 -62.34 9.62
N ARG A 135 -21.79 -62.67 10.12
CA ARG A 135 -22.29 -64.10 10.11
C ARG A 135 -23.12 -64.34 8.89
N PHE A 136 -22.88 -65.43 8.19
CA PHE A 136 -23.67 -65.82 7.02
C PHE A 136 -24.01 -67.32 7.05
N ALA A 137 -25.04 -67.69 6.32
CA ALA A 137 -25.43 -69.07 6.13
C ALA A 137 -24.93 -69.55 4.77
N GLY A 138 -24.23 -70.65 4.74
CA GLY A 138 -23.90 -71.35 3.50
C GLY A 138 -25.14 -71.97 2.80
N THR A 139 -24.94 -72.50 1.60
CA THR A 139 -26.00 -73.11 0.80
C THR A 139 -26.50 -74.42 1.41
N THR A 140 -25.66 -75.08 2.20
CA THR A 140 -26.01 -76.33 2.95
C THR A 140 -26.69 -76.05 4.30
N GLY A 141 -26.93 -74.78 4.66
CA GLY A 141 -27.53 -74.38 5.94
C GLY A 141 -26.56 -74.33 7.11
N LYS A 142 -25.27 -74.55 6.89
CA LYS A 142 -24.24 -74.36 7.92
C LYS A 142 -23.99 -72.85 8.11
N ALA A 143 -23.82 -72.43 9.35
CA ALA A 143 -23.47 -71.05 9.67
C ALA A 143 -21.95 -70.85 9.70
N TYR A 144 -21.50 -69.78 9.09
CA TYR A 144 -20.11 -69.38 9.02
C TYR A 144 -19.93 -67.90 9.54
N VAL A 145 -18.71 -67.56 9.87
CA VAL A 145 -18.32 -66.20 10.25
C VAL A 145 -17.23 -65.76 9.31
N ALA A 146 -17.48 -64.67 8.57
CA ALA A 146 -16.47 -63.94 7.79
C ALA A 146 -15.88 -62.82 8.66
N ALA A 147 -14.57 -62.82 8.81
CA ALA A 147 -13.87 -61.73 9.49
C ALA A 147 -12.81 -61.15 8.55
N VAL A 148 -12.79 -59.81 8.46
CA VAL A 148 -11.84 -59.07 7.65
C VAL A 148 -11.08 -58.10 8.56
N VAL A 149 -9.76 -58.16 8.48
CA VAL A 149 -8.86 -57.34 9.29
C VAL A 149 -8.06 -56.41 8.36
N ALA A 150 -8.00 -55.15 8.67
CA ALA A 150 -7.16 -54.17 8.00
C ALA A 150 -6.24 -53.46 8.95
N ASP A 151 -5.04 -53.15 8.47
CA ASP A 151 -4.10 -52.27 9.17
C ASP A 151 -4.52 -50.82 8.97
N ARG A 152 -4.61 -50.09 10.08
CA ARG A 152 -4.99 -48.69 10.10
C ARG A 152 -3.82 -47.77 9.91
N MET A 153 -2.59 -48.21 10.25
CA MET A 153 -1.38 -47.40 10.14
C MET A 153 -1.00 -47.10 8.69
N GLU A 154 -1.27 -48.02 7.77
CA GLU A 154 -0.94 -47.82 6.35
C GLU A 154 -1.74 -46.66 5.74
N LEU A 155 -2.98 -46.52 6.14
CA LEU A 155 -3.80 -45.36 5.80
C LEU A 155 -3.33 -44.07 6.48
N GLU A 156 -2.84 -44.11 7.71
CA GLU A 156 -2.38 -42.91 8.43
C GLU A 156 -1.14 -42.26 7.79
N ASN A 157 -0.26 -43.04 7.17
CA ASN A 157 0.94 -42.51 6.51
C ASN A 157 0.62 -41.66 5.26
N GLU A 158 -0.40 -41.95 4.49
CA GLU A 158 -0.83 -41.15 3.34
C GLU A 158 -1.34 -39.77 3.75
N TYR A 159 -1.89 -39.65 4.96
CA TYR A 159 -2.45 -38.38 5.46
C TYR A 159 -1.45 -37.53 6.18
N THR A 160 -0.43 -38.12 6.76
CA THR A 160 0.68 -37.36 7.35
C THR A 160 1.29 -36.44 6.30
N ALA A 161 1.50 -36.93 5.09
CA ALA A 161 2.00 -36.12 3.98
C ALA A 161 1.04 -34.97 3.59
N LEU A 162 -0.27 -35.19 3.62
CA LEU A 162 -1.26 -34.13 3.34
C LEU A 162 -1.32 -33.08 4.45
N ILE A 163 -1.22 -33.50 5.72
CA ILE A 163 -1.20 -32.60 6.87
C ILE A 163 0.08 -31.76 6.84
N GLU A 164 1.22 -32.38 6.56
CA GLU A 164 2.50 -31.67 6.42
C GLU A 164 2.48 -30.67 5.26
N ALA A 165 1.93 -31.06 4.11
CA ALA A 165 1.78 -30.16 2.95
C ALA A 165 0.87 -28.97 3.28
N PHE A 166 -0.26 -29.21 3.98
CA PHE A 166 -1.15 -28.15 4.44
C PHE A 166 -0.47 -27.23 5.46
N ALA A 167 0.26 -27.78 6.45
CA ALA A 167 1.00 -27.01 7.43
C ALA A 167 2.08 -26.13 6.78
N ALA A 168 2.82 -26.69 5.82
CA ALA A 168 3.82 -25.96 5.06
C ALA A 168 3.19 -24.83 4.22
N ALA A 169 2.08 -25.10 3.54
CA ALA A 169 1.33 -24.09 2.77
C ALA A 169 0.76 -22.96 3.67
N ALA A 170 0.23 -23.33 4.85
CA ALA A 170 -0.27 -22.37 5.82
C ALA A 170 0.84 -21.47 6.37
N LEU A 171 2.00 -22.05 6.67
CA LEU A 171 3.19 -21.29 7.11
C LEU A 171 3.68 -20.34 6.01
N ALA A 172 3.77 -20.82 4.78
CA ALA A 172 4.16 -20.00 3.63
C ALA A 172 3.18 -18.84 3.40
N ALA A 173 1.86 -19.08 3.49
CA ALA A 173 0.84 -18.05 3.39
C ALA A 173 0.98 -17.00 4.50
N LEU A 174 1.28 -17.41 5.72
CA LEU A 174 1.47 -16.52 6.86
C LEU A 174 2.69 -15.61 6.69
N VAL A 175 3.80 -16.17 6.20
CA VAL A 175 5.03 -15.43 5.86
C VAL A 175 4.77 -14.42 4.73
N LEU A 176 4.06 -14.84 3.67
CA LEU A 176 3.72 -13.97 2.54
C LEU A 176 2.82 -12.80 2.97
N VAL A 177 1.82 -13.05 3.82
CA VAL A 177 0.92 -11.98 4.32
C VAL A 177 1.66 -11.04 5.27
N ALA A 178 2.51 -11.56 6.16
CA ALA A 178 3.31 -10.71 7.05
C ALA A 178 4.32 -9.86 6.25
N GLY A 179 5.03 -10.45 5.30
CA GLY A 179 5.99 -9.77 4.43
C GLY A 179 5.31 -8.77 3.48
N GLY A 180 4.35 -9.24 2.70
CA GLY A 180 3.59 -8.42 1.75
C GLY A 180 2.83 -7.29 2.42
N GLY A 181 2.17 -7.58 3.54
CA GLY A 181 1.47 -6.59 4.36
C GLY A 181 2.42 -5.50 4.87
N SER A 182 3.61 -5.86 5.35
CA SER A 182 4.60 -4.89 5.82
C SER A 182 5.10 -3.96 4.70
N ILE A 183 5.31 -4.51 3.49
CA ILE A 183 5.72 -3.73 2.31
C ILE A 183 4.60 -2.79 1.88
N LEU A 184 3.36 -3.29 1.81
CA LEU A 184 2.20 -2.50 1.40
C LEU A 184 1.95 -1.33 2.36
N VAL A 185 1.97 -1.59 3.67
CA VAL A 185 1.79 -0.55 4.70
C VAL A 185 2.91 0.50 4.62
N ARG A 186 4.17 0.09 4.41
CA ARG A 186 5.28 1.02 4.21
C ARG A 186 5.08 1.90 2.99
N LYS A 187 4.72 1.32 1.84
CA LYS A 187 4.48 2.09 0.60
C LYS A 187 3.29 3.05 0.73
N SER A 188 2.21 2.63 1.37
CA SER A 188 1.01 3.46 1.54
C SER A 188 1.19 4.57 2.58
N ALA A 189 1.97 4.36 3.63
CA ALA A 189 2.19 5.36 4.66
C ALA A 189 3.31 6.36 4.32
N ALA A 190 4.26 6.00 3.46
CA ALA A 190 5.37 6.88 3.08
C ALA A 190 4.94 8.24 2.49
N PRO A 191 3.92 8.34 1.61
CA PRO A 191 3.44 9.64 1.13
C PRO A 191 2.86 10.52 2.25
N VAL A 192 2.11 9.91 3.16
CA VAL A 192 1.51 10.62 4.31
C VAL A 192 2.59 11.15 5.25
N GLU A 193 3.62 10.34 5.55
CA GLU A 193 4.76 10.78 6.37
C GLU A 193 5.50 11.96 5.74
N ARG A 194 5.75 11.90 4.43
CA ARG A 194 6.40 12.99 3.69
C ARG A 194 5.55 14.26 3.75
N SER A 195 4.25 14.16 3.52
CA SER A 195 3.33 15.29 3.60
C SER A 195 3.29 15.89 5.01
N MET A 196 3.22 15.07 6.06
CA MET A 196 3.26 15.55 7.44
C MET A 196 4.59 16.24 7.80
N GLU A 197 5.72 15.71 7.33
CA GLU A 197 7.02 16.32 7.55
C GLU A 197 7.16 17.64 6.81
N GLN A 198 6.69 17.71 5.57
CA GLN A 198 6.64 18.96 4.80
C GLN A 198 5.76 20.00 5.50
N MET A 199 4.59 19.61 6.00
CA MET A 199 3.70 20.49 6.75
C MET A 199 4.35 20.99 8.04
N ARG A 200 5.05 20.12 8.80
CA ARG A 200 5.77 20.55 10.02
C ARG A 200 6.87 21.55 9.72
N ARG A 201 7.67 21.33 8.69
CA ARG A 201 8.70 22.28 8.26
C ARG A 201 8.06 23.60 7.85
N PHE A 202 7.03 23.56 7.03
CA PHE A 202 6.27 24.74 6.62
C PHE A 202 5.76 25.55 7.81
N MET A 203 5.18 24.89 8.83
CA MET A 203 4.70 25.58 10.04
C MET A 203 5.85 26.17 10.88
N ALA A 204 6.98 25.48 10.97
CA ALA A 204 8.16 25.99 11.68
C ALA A 204 8.74 27.22 10.99
N ASP A 205 8.90 27.17 9.67
CA ASP A 205 9.42 28.26 8.85
C ASP A 205 8.47 29.47 8.89
N ALA A 206 7.16 29.24 8.78
CA ALA A 206 6.14 30.27 8.91
C ALA A 206 6.21 30.97 10.28
N ALA A 207 6.34 30.20 11.36
CA ALA A 207 6.46 30.77 12.70
C ALA A 207 7.74 31.62 12.86
N HIS A 208 8.84 31.20 12.26
CA HIS A 208 10.10 31.97 12.25
C HIS A 208 9.96 33.26 11.47
N GLU A 209 9.44 33.21 10.24
CA GLU A 209 9.30 34.37 9.37
C GLU A 209 8.24 35.38 9.84
N LEU A 210 7.25 34.95 10.63
CA LEU A 210 6.29 35.82 11.27
C LEU A 210 6.87 36.46 12.56
N ARG A 211 7.69 35.75 13.33
CA ARG A 211 8.23 36.26 14.61
C ARG A 211 9.12 37.47 14.42
N THR A 212 9.98 37.47 13.40
CA THR A 212 10.94 38.54 13.15
C THR A 212 10.27 39.90 12.91
N PRO A 213 9.32 40.08 11.96
CA PRO A 213 8.64 41.34 11.74
C PRO A 213 7.76 41.76 12.92
N ILE A 214 7.13 40.83 13.63
CA ILE A 214 6.35 41.14 14.85
C ILE A 214 7.27 41.71 15.91
N THR A 215 8.44 41.14 16.12
CA THR A 215 9.41 41.62 17.09
C THR A 215 9.92 43.04 16.71
N LEU A 216 10.23 43.27 15.42
CA LEU A 216 10.64 44.57 14.92
C LEU A 216 9.55 45.63 15.08
N LEU A 217 8.29 45.30 14.76
CA LEU A 217 7.14 46.18 14.97
C LEU A 217 7.01 46.57 16.45
N ARG A 218 7.06 45.56 17.32
CA ARG A 218 6.98 45.80 18.78
C ARG A 218 8.11 46.70 19.28
N THR A 219 9.35 46.39 18.93
CA THR A 219 10.50 47.18 19.34
C THR A 219 10.42 48.66 18.84
N ARG A 220 10.01 48.86 17.57
CA ARG A 220 9.82 50.20 17.02
C ARG A 220 8.72 50.96 17.73
N ALA A 221 7.61 50.30 18.05
CA ALA A 221 6.51 50.92 18.79
C ALA A 221 6.92 51.26 20.25
N GLU A 222 7.67 50.38 20.92
CA GLU A 222 8.19 50.59 22.27
C GLU A 222 9.18 51.79 22.29
N VAL A 223 10.11 51.86 21.31
CA VAL A 223 11.06 52.96 21.18
C VAL A 223 10.34 54.30 20.90
N ALA A 224 9.36 54.32 19.99
CA ALA A 224 8.56 55.50 19.69
C ALA A 224 7.77 55.99 20.92
N GLY A 225 7.26 55.06 21.75
CA GLY A 225 6.54 55.41 22.97
C GLY A 225 7.40 55.91 24.13
N SER A 226 8.71 55.62 24.12
CA SER A 226 9.66 56.01 25.19
C SER A 226 10.47 57.28 24.93
N GLN A 227 10.40 57.83 23.71
CA GLN A 227 11.17 59.03 23.32
C GLN A 227 10.30 60.30 23.29
N GLU A 228 10.94 61.45 23.44
CA GLU A 228 10.25 62.74 23.22
C GLU A 228 9.75 62.85 21.77
N ARG A 229 8.55 63.39 21.61
CA ARG A 229 7.89 63.53 20.31
C ARG A 229 8.63 64.53 19.42
N GLU A 230 9.05 64.01 18.26
CA GLU A 230 9.65 64.80 17.19
C GLU A 230 8.90 64.44 15.88
N PRO A 231 8.19 65.40 15.23
CA PRO A 231 7.31 65.10 14.09
C PRO A 231 7.98 64.34 12.94
N ALA A 232 9.25 64.70 12.62
CA ALA A 232 10.00 64.04 11.54
C ALA A 232 10.37 62.58 11.88
N ARG A 233 10.75 62.31 13.14
CA ARG A 233 11.08 60.99 13.65
C ARG A 233 9.83 60.11 13.78
N ASP A 234 8.73 60.69 14.26
CA ASP A 234 7.44 60.00 14.38
C ASP A 234 6.93 59.56 13.00
N ALA A 235 7.02 60.45 11.98
CA ALA A 235 6.65 60.12 10.61
C ALA A 235 7.52 59.00 10.02
N ALA A 236 8.83 59.02 10.24
CA ALA A 236 9.74 57.97 9.77
C ALA A 236 9.46 56.62 10.46
N THR A 237 9.13 56.64 11.76
CA THR A 237 8.78 55.45 12.53
C THR A 237 7.45 54.86 12.07
N LEU A 238 6.42 55.68 11.85
CA LEU A 238 5.13 55.23 11.31
C LEU A 238 5.28 54.61 9.93
N GLN A 239 6.06 55.21 9.03
CA GLN A 239 6.37 54.63 7.71
C GLN A 239 7.10 53.30 7.82
N ALA A 240 7.98 53.14 8.81
CA ALA A 240 8.68 51.88 9.03
C ALA A 240 7.77 50.81 9.59
N ILE A 241 6.81 51.16 10.46
CA ILE A 241 5.76 50.26 10.98
C ILE A 241 4.81 49.85 9.85
N GLU A 242 4.38 50.79 9.02
CA GLU A 242 3.53 50.51 7.86
C GLU A 242 4.17 49.51 6.90
N ARG A 243 5.44 49.70 6.55
CA ARG A 243 6.20 48.76 5.70
C ARG A 243 6.27 47.36 6.28
N GLU A 244 6.52 47.24 7.59
CA GLU A 244 6.60 45.92 8.24
C GLU A 244 5.23 45.27 8.38
N ALA A 245 4.16 46.04 8.60
CA ALA A 245 2.79 45.54 8.59
C ALA A 245 2.36 45.03 7.19
N ALA A 246 2.70 45.76 6.13
CA ALA A 246 2.48 45.33 4.75
C ALA A 246 3.22 44.02 4.45
N ARG A 247 4.47 43.90 4.88
CA ARG A 247 5.25 42.64 4.75
C ARG A 247 4.62 41.48 5.49
N LEU A 248 4.09 41.68 6.70
CA LEU A 248 3.32 40.67 7.42
C LEU A 248 2.08 40.23 6.64
N GLY A 249 1.37 41.18 6.02
CA GLY A 249 0.24 40.91 5.15
C GLY A 249 0.60 40.01 3.95
N GLU A 250 1.75 40.33 3.31
CA GLU A 250 2.26 39.49 2.20
C GLU A 250 2.60 38.06 2.64
N ILE A 251 3.28 37.91 3.80
CA ILE A 251 3.61 36.60 4.37
C ILE A 251 2.32 35.83 4.64
N ALA A 252 1.37 36.41 5.37
CA ALA A 252 0.11 35.76 5.73
C ALA A 252 -0.73 35.38 4.49
N GLY A 253 -0.80 36.28 3.49
CA GLY A 253 -1.49 36.01 2.22
C GLY A 253 -0.82 34.92 1.39
N GLY A 254 0.52 34.90 1.37
CA GLY A 254 1.30 33.84 0.73
C GLY A 254 1.10 32.47 1.38
N LEU A 255 1.15 32.43 2.72
CA LEU A 255 0.89 31.21 3.51
C LEU A 255 -0.51 30.65 3.27
N LEU A 256 -1.54 31.53 3.30
CA LEU A 256 -2.92 31.11 3.03
C LEU A 256 -3.10 30.56 1.61
N THR A 257 -2.42 31.21 0.63
CA THR A 257 -2.43 30.73 -0.76
C THR A 257 -1.84 29.33 -0.88
N LEU A 258 -0.67 29.09 -0.28
CA LEU A 258 -0.01 27.78 -0.33
C LEU A 258 -0.75 26.72 0.48
N ALA A 259 -1.36 27.08 1.62
CA ALA A 259 -2.17 26.16 2.42
C ALA A 259 -3.40 25.66 1.64
N ARG A 260 -4.12 26.57 0.95
CA ARG A 260 -5.24 26.21 0.08
C ARG A 260 -4.81 25.40 -1.15
N ALA A 261 -3.63 25.72 -1.70
CA ALA A 261 -3.00 24.99 -2.78
C ALA A 261 -2.74 23.53 -2.42
N ASP A 262 -2.15 23.31 -1.24
CA ASP A 262 -1.84 21.95 -0.73
C ASP A 262 -3.09 21.14 -0.40
N ALA A 263 -4.16 21.79 0.05
CA ALA A 263 -5.46 21.16 0.29
C ALA A 263 -6.21 20.82 -1.00
N GLY A 264 -5.79 21.33 -2.17
CA GLY A 264 -6.53 21.17 -3.42
C GLY A 264 -7.86 21.94 -3.44
N GLU A 265 -8.05 22.91 -2.53
CA GLU A 265 -9.31 23.63 -2.30
C GLU A 265 -9.42 24.94 -3.10
N TRP A 266 -8.54 25.16 -4.06
CA TRP A 266 -8.59 26.42 -4.84
C TRP A 266 -9.63 26.33 -5.95
N PRO A 267 -10.69 27.15 -5.92
CA PRO A 267 -11.66 27.22 -7.01
C PRO A 267 -11.00 27.89 -8.23
N VAL A 268 -10.63 27.08 -9.22
CA VAL A 268 -10.01 27.59 -10.46
C VAL A 268 -11.09 27.94 -11.44
N VAL A 269 -11.16 29.21 -11.82
CA VAL A 269 -11.97 29.67 -12.96
C VAL A 269 -11.15 29.45 -14.22
N ARG A 270 -11.58 28.54 -15.11
CA ARG A 270 -10.89 28.29 -16.36
C ARG A 270 -11.61 28.95 -17.52
N GLU A 271 -10.99 29.97 -18.08
CA GLU A 271 -11.48 30.66 -19.25
C GLU A 271 -10.35 30.84 -20.28
N THR A 272 -10.71 31.15 -21.52
CA THR A 272 -9.74 31.46 -22.57
C THR A 272 -9.23 32.87 -22.31
N LEU A 273 -7.93 33.02 -22.16
CA LEU A 273 -7.28 34.31 -21.98
C LEU A 273 -6.14 34.48 -22.98
N TYR A 274 -5.91 35.73 -23.38
CA TYR A 274 -4.78 36.13 -24.17
C TYR A 274 -3.60 36.48 -23.27
N LEU A 275 -2.46 35.85 -23.50
CA LEU A 275 -1.25 36.09 -22.68
C LEU A 275 -0.69 37.49 -22.88
N ASP A 276 -0.83 38.02 -24.07
CA ASP A 276 -0.45 39.40 -24.42
C ASP A 276 -1.19 40.42 -23.56
N ASP A 277 -2.51 40.31 -23.41
CA ASP A 277 -3.30 41.18 -22.54
C ASP A 277 -2.86 41.07 -21.08
N ALA A 278 -2.64 39.85 -20.60
CA ALA A 278 -2.20 39.59 -19.22
C ALA A 278 -0.82 40.18 -18.95
N ILE A 279 0.09 40.12 -19.92
CA ILE A 279 1.45 40.69 -19.82
C ILE A 279 1.39 42.20 -19.86
N ALA A 280 0.63 42.79 -20.80
CA ALA A 280 0.46 44.23 -20.87
C ALA A 280 -0.06 44.79 -19.54
N ALA A 281 -1.08 44.16 -18.96
CA ALA A 281 -1.61 44.53 -17.65
C ALA A 281 -0.60 44.37 -16.50
N ALA A 282 0.27 43.34 -16.55
CA ALA A 282 1.32 43.15 -15.54
C ALA A 282 2.46 44.17 -15.66
N VAL A 283 2.87 44.51 -16.89
CA VAL A 283 3.86 45.55 -17.16
C VAL A 283 3.35 46.91 -16.70
N ASP A 284 2.12 47.28 -17.04
CA ASP A 284 1.52 48.52 -16.59
C ASP A 284 1.43 48.64 -15.07
N ALA A 285 1.06 47.54 -14.40
CA ALA A 285 0.99 47.50 -12.94
C ALA A 285 2.38 47.69 -12.25
N THR A 286 3.46 47.32 -12.93
CA THR A 286 4.82 47.40 -12.39
C THR A 286 5.57 48.69 -12.82
N ARG A 287 5.01 49.49 -13.72
CA ARG A 287 5.64 50.67 -14.29
C ARG A 287 6.15 51.69 -13.24
N ALA A 288 5.30 52.09 -12.32
CA ALA A 288 5.64 53.03 -11.27
C ALA A 288 6.81 52.54 -10.38
N TYR A 289 6.80 51.20 -10.09
CA TYR A 289 7.86 50.57 -9.32
C TYR A 289 9.18 50.49 -10.12
N ALA A 290 9.14 50.22 -11.40
CA ALA A 290 10.28 50.19 -12.30
C ALA A 290 10.92 51.61 -12.40
N GLU A 291 10.11 52.67 -12.56
CA GLU A 291 10.55 54.06 -12.58
C GLU A 291 11.22 54.45 -11.24
N GLN A 292 10.60 54.13 -10.12
CA GLN A 292 11.19 54.38 -8.80
C GLN A 292 12.54 53.71 -8.62
N ARG A 293 12.69 52.47 -9.16
CA ARG A 293 13.92 51.66 -9.11
C ARG A 293 14.93 52.09 -10.19
N ARG A 294 14.55 52.93 -11.16
CA ARG A 294 15.34 53.32 -12.35
C ARG A 294 15.75 52.11 -13.19
N VAL A 295 14.82 51.12 -13.36
CA VAL A 295 15.02 49.94 -14.19
C VAL A 295 14.18 50.07 -15.45
N PHE A 296 14.80 49.79 -16.61
CA PHE A 296 14.12 49.84 -17.89
C PHE A 296 13.36 48.55 -18.14
N VAL A 297 12.05 48.64 -18.42
CA VAL A 297 11.23 47.50 -18.81
C VAL A 297 11.02 47.56 -20.32
N GLU A 298 11.42 46.51 -21.01
CA GLU A 298 11.34 46.38 -22.47
C GLU A 298 10.44 45.20 -22.83
N VAL A 299 9.50 45.40 -23.74
CA VAL A 299 8.73 44.33 -24.37
C VAL A 299 9.38 44.00 -25.71
N GLY A 300 9.90 42.78 -25.83
CA GLY A 300 10.61 42.32 -27.02
C GLY A 300 9.70 41.68 -28.06
N SER A 301 9.97 40.41 -28.45
CA SER A 301 9.09 39.66 -29.35
C SER A 301 7.74 39.37 -28.72
N PHE A 302 6.67 39.60 -29.48
CA PHE A 302 5.33 39.57 -28.96
C PHE A 302 4.41 38.83 -29.95
N GLU A 303 4.17 37.58 -29.70
CA GLU A 303 3.26 36.77 -30.52
C GLU A 303 1.95 36.59 -29.74
N GLU A 304 0.81 36.74 -30.44
CA GLU A 304 -0.51 36.45 -29.85
C GLU A 304 -0.58 35.00 -29.43
N ALA A 305 -0.94 34.75 -28.17
CA ALA A 305 -1.05 33.42 -27.63
C ALA A 305 -2.26 33.27 -26.73
N LYS A 306 -3.10 32.26 -27.05
CA LYS A 306 -4.29 31.91 -26.28
C LYS A 306 -4.03 30.71 -25.40
N ILE A 307 -4.37 30.83 -24.13
CA ILE A 307 -4.30 29.74 -23.16
C ILE A 307 -5.64 29.57 -22.44
N ILE A 308 -5.84 28.41 -21.81
CA ILE A 308 -6.97 28.19 -20.90
C ILE A 308 -6.44 28.27 -19.47
N GLY A 309 -6.97 29.21 -18.70
CA GLY A 309 -6.50 29.41 -17.33
C GLY A 309 -7.35 30.39 -16.53
N ASP A 310 -6.96 30.60 -15.28
CA ASP A 310 -7.53 31.58 -14.39
C ASP A 310 -6.81 32.94 -14.57
N PRO A 311 -7.47 33.97 -15.07
CA PRO A 311 -6.82 35.26 -15.37
C PRO A 311 -6.17 35.92 -14.15
N ALA A 312 -6.80 35.80 -12.97
CA ALA A 312 -6.26 36.37 -11.75
C ALA A 312 -4.98 35.67 -11.31
N LEU A 313 -4.95 34.34 -11.42
CA LEU A 313 -3.76 33.53 -11.07
C LEU A 313 -2.65 33.72 -12.08
N VAL A 314 -2.95 33.74 -13.40
CA VAL A 314 -1.93 33.97 -14.45
C VAL A 314 -1.33 35.37 -14.28
N ARG A 315 -2.16 36.40 -14.06
CA ARG A 315 -1.69 37.75 -13.78
C ARG A 315 -0.78 37.77 -12.52
N ARG A 316 -1.17 37.06 -11.46
CA ARG A 316 -0.37 36.95 -10.23
C ARG A 316 0.97 36.30 -10.48
N LEU A 317 1.02 35.24 -11.28
CA LEU A 317 2.26 34.55 -11.68
C LEU A 317 3.21 35.53 -12.38
N LEU A 318 2.70 36.28 -13.37
CA LEU A 318 3.48 37.28 -14.11
C LEU A 318 4.01 38.40 -13.20
N LEU A 319 3.16 38.92 -12.31
CA LEU A 319 3.55 39.91 -11.35
C LEU A 319 4.65 39.44 -10.39
N ILE A 320 4.58 38.20 -9.90
CA ILE A 320 5.62 37.63 -9.04
C ILE A 320 6.96 37.57 -9.77
N VAL A 321 6.98 37.16 -11.03
CA VAL A 321 8.22 37.05 -11.79
C VAL A 321 8.78 38.40 -12.16
N LEU A 322 7.91 39.34 -12.54
CA LEU A 322 8.32 40.75 -12.83
C LEU A 322 8.83 41.49 -11.60
N ASP A 323 8.14 41.34 -10.46
CA ASP A 323 8.59 41.97 -9.20
C ASP A 323 9.97 41.45 -8.79
N ASN A 324 10.22 40.14 -8.90
CA ASN A 324 11.54 39.57 -8.65
C ASN A 324 12.60 40.17 -9.61
N ALA A 325 12.32 40.23 -10.91
CA ALA A 325 13.24 40.78 -11.90
C ALA A 325 13.58 42.23 -11.60
N LEU A 326 12.57 43.07 -11.33
CA LEU A 326 12.76 44.48 -10.98
C LEU A 326 13.52 44.70 -9.67
N LYS A 327 13.24 43.85 -8.68
CA LYS A 327 13.83 43.94 -7.36
C LYS A 327 15.30 43.61 -7.35
N PHE A 328 15.74 42.62 -8.11
CA PHE A 328 17.13 42.18 -8.13
C PHE A 328 17.95 42.81 -9.26
N THR A 329 17.34 43.68 -10.06
CA THR A 329 18.04 44.46 -11.07
C THR A 329 18.51 45.82 -10.46
N PRO A 330 19.80 46.16 -10.54
CA PRO A 330 20.30 47.46 -10.07
C PRO A 330 19.79 48.61 -10.96
N ALA A 331 19.82 49.80 -10.42
CA ALA A 331 19.45 51.01 -11.16
C ALA A 331 20.26 51.14 -12.45
N GLY A 332 19.58 51.47 -13.57
CA GLY A 332 20.14 51.50 -14.90
C GLY A 332 20.13 50.15 -15.63
N GLY A 333 19.72 49.06 -14.96
CA GLY A 333 19.55 47.76 -15.59
C GLY A 333 18.25 47.62 -16.36
N ARG A 334 18.04 46.46 -16.99
CA ARG A 334 16.90 46.17 -17.88
C ARG A 334 16.20 44.89 -17.46
N VAL A 335 14.88 44.88 -17.66
CA VAL A 335 14.03 43.72 -17.58
C VAL A 335 13.30 43.58 -18.93
N ARG A 336 13.50 42.48 -19.63
CA ARG A 336 12.92 42.23 -20.94
C ARG A 336 11.93 41.08 -20.87
N LEU A 337 10.76 41.27 -21.50
CA LEU A 337 9.72 40.25 -21.66
C LEU A 337 9.60 39.90 -23.12
N ASP A 338 9.62 38.60 -23.40
CA ASP A 338 9.39 38.03 -24.72
C ASP A 338 8.25 37.00 -24.65
N VAL A 339 7.39 36.97 -25.67
CA VAL A 339 6.32 35.99 -25.85
C VAL A 339 6.49 35.30 -27.19
N SER A 340 6.43 33.99 -27.18
CA SER A 340 6.49 33.19 -28.40
C SER A 340 5.52 32.00 -28.32
N ALA A 341 4.97 31.61 -29.46
CA ALA A 341 4.06 30.48 -29.57
C ALA A 341 4.65 29.44 -30.53
N GLN A 342 5.15 28.33 -30.01
CA GLN A 342 5.77 27.28 -30.83
C GLN A 342 5.42 25.88 -30.28
N ASN A 343 5.29 24.90 -31.15
CA ASN A 343 5.09 23.49 -30.81
C ASN A 343 3.91 23.24 -29.87
N GLY A 344 2.79 23.95 -30.03
CA GLY A 344 1.60 23.80 -29.20
C GLY A 344 1.74 24.41 -27.79
N ARG A 345 2.77 25.24 -27.57
CA ARG A 345 3.00 25.91 -26.28
C ARG A 345 3.27 27.40 -26.48
N ALA A 346 2.77 28.20 -25.56
CA ALA A 346 3.11 29.59 -25.43
C ALA A 346 4.19 29.77 -24.36
N ALA A 347 5.28 30.41 -24.70
CA ALA A 347 6.37 30.69 -23.77
C ALA A 347 6.43 32.18 -23.44
N VAL A 348 6.39 32.51 -22.16
CA VAL A 348 6.66 33.83 -21.63
C VAL A 348 8.06 33.79 -21.00
N VAL A 349 8.94 34.64 -21.46
CA VAL A 349 10.31 34.71 -20.97
C VAL A 349 10.55 36.10 -20.37
N VAL A 350 10.93 36.14 -19.11
CA VAL A 350 11.35 37.37 -18.42
C VAL A 350 12.86 37.27 -18.17
N SER A 351 13.61 38.19 -18.72
CA SER A 351 15.07 38.23 -18.60
C SER A 351 15.48 39.57 -17.93
N ASP A 352 16.29 39.51 -16.93
CA ASP A 352 16.85 40.68 -16.22
C ASP A 352 18.37 40.73 -16.35
N THR A 353 18.94 41.94 -16.17
CA THR A 353 20.37 42.19 -16.05
C THR A 353 20.78 42.39 -14.59
N GLY A 354 20.17 41.63 -13.70
CA GLY A 354 20.37 41.71 -12.27
C GLY A 354 21.62 41.04 -11.75
N ILE A 355 21.68 40.89 -10.43
CA ILE A 355 22.82 40.27 -9.73
C ILE A 355 23.04 38.80 -10.09
N GLY A 356 22.02 38.14 -10.65
CA GLY A 356 22.03 36.71 -10.94
C GLY A 356 21.92 35.83 -9.69
N ILE A 357 21.87 34.53 -9.91
CA ILE A 357 21.72 33.52 -8.86
C ILE A 357 22.88 32.52 -8.98
N PRO A 358 23.64 32.27 -7.90
CA PRO A 358 24.68 31.27 -7.86
C PRO A 358 24.13 29.87 -8.19
N PRO A 359 24.89 28.98 -8.88
CA PRO A 359 24.43 27.68 -9.30
C PRO A 359 23.94 26.78 -8.16
N GLU A 360 24.55 26.89 -6.98
CA GLU A 360 24.18 26.15 -5.77
C GLU A 360 22.78 26.52 -5.23
N HIS A 361 22.27 27.71 -5.57
CA HIS A 361 20.95 28.16 -5.14
C HIS A 361 19.85 27.84 -6.14
N LEU A 362 20.17 27.62 -7.43
CA LEU A 362 19.18 27.35 -8.48
C LEU A 362 18.23 26.16 -8.19
N PRO A 363 18.69 25.04 -7.65
CA PRO A 363 17.79 23.92 -7.32
C PRO A 363 16.74 24.25 -6.27
N HIS A 364 16.99 25.29 -5.45
CA HIS A 364 16.20 25.63 -4.27
C HIS A 364 15.32 26.87 -4.44
N VAL A 365 15.41 27.59 -5.56
CA VAL A 365 14.68 28.88 -5.74
C VAL A 365 13.17 28.77 -5.66
N PHE A 366 12.61 27.59 -5.88
CA PHE A 366 11.17 27.31 -5.77
C PHE A 366 10.76 26.76 -4.39
N GLU A 367 11.71 26.52 -3.48
CA GLU A 367 11.40 26.11 -2.12
C GLU A 367 10.79 27.26 -1.34
N ARG A 368 9.85 26.93 -0.46
CA ARG A 368 9.16 27.93 0.37
C ARG A 368 10.14 28.52 1.36
N PHE A 369 10.06 29.86 1.53
CA PHE A 369 10.95 30.66 2.41
C PHE A 369 12.43 30.61 2.03
N TYR A 370 12.78 30.05 0.87
CA TYR A 370 14.15 30.00 0.44
C TYR A 370 14.66 31.39 0.01
N ARG A 371 15.83 31.75 0.50
CA ARG A 371 16.53 33.00 0.17
C ARG A 371 18.02 32.71 0.13
N GLY A 372 18.69 33.10 -0.95
CA GLY A 372 20.17 33.03 -1.03
C GLY A 372 20.84 33.93 0.01
N ASP A 373 22.06 33.59 0.43
CA ASP A 373 22.74 34.24 1.54
C ASP A 373 23.01 35.74 1.30
N GLN A 374 23.27 36.15 0.06
CA GLN A 374 23.44 37.56 -0.30
C GLN A 374 22.14 38.36 -0.13
N VAL A 375 20.98 37.74 -0.38
CA VAL A 375 19.66 38.40 -0.23
C VAL A 375 19.23 38.49 1.24
N ARG A 376 19.80 37.66 2.12
CA ARG A 376 19.53 37.70 3.57
C ARG A 376 20.15 38.91 4.23
N GLN A 377 21.27 39.46 3.69
CA GLN A 377 21.98 40.59 4.25
C GLN A 377 21.32 41.93 3.87
N ASP A 378 20.67 42.05 2.72
CA ASP A 378 19.91 43.23 2.31
C ASP A 378 18.50 43.26 2.94
N VAL A 379 18.45 43.69 4.18
CA VAL A 379 17.21 43.73 5.02
C VAL A 379 16.13 44.66 4.44
N ALA A 380 16.48 45.62 3.56
CA ALA A 380 15.58 46.70 3.13
C ALA A 380 14.62 46.33 1.97
N GLY A 381 14.78 45.20 1.30
CA GLY A 381 13.97 44.89 0.11
C GLY A 381 13.60 43.40 -0.08
N GLY A 382 13.96 42.51 0.85
CA GLY A 382 13.77 41.08 0.69
C GLY A 382 12.35 40.63 0.97
N GLY A 383 11.64 40.07 -0.04
CA GLY A 383 10.35 39.38 0.16
C GLY A 383 10.49 38.11 1.03
N ALA A 384 9.36 37.52 1.41
CA ALA A 384 9.26 36.38 2.31
C ALA A 384 9.81 35.05 1.75
N GLY A 385 10.32 35.02 0.50
CA GLY A 385 10.74 33.75 -0.15
C GLY A 385 9.58 32.83 -0.53
N LEU A 386 8.36 33.35 -0.62
CA LEU A 386 7.16 32.62 -1.01
C LEU A 386 6.78 32.83 -2.47
N GLY A 387 7.27 33.91 -3.10
CA GLY A 387 6.83 34.30 -4.45
C GLY A 387 7.06 33.21 -5.49
N LEU A 388 8.28 32.72 -5.67
CA LEU A 388 8.59 31.70 -6.67
C LEU A 388 7.90 30.35 -6.37
N ALA A 389 7.71 29.97 -5.12
CA ALA A 389 6.93 28.81 -4.74
C ALA A 389 5.46 28.94 -5.17
N ILE A 390 4.85 30.13 -4.99
CA ILE A 390 3.51 30.44 -5.48
C ILE A 390 3.48 30.43 -7.02
N ALA A 391 4.49 30.99 -7.66
CA ALA A 391 4.61 31.00 -9.12
C ALA A 391 4.66 29.58 -9.69
N GLN A 392 5.45 28.70 -9.10
CA GLN A 392 5.54 27.30 -9.50
C GLN A 392 4.20 26.57 -9.30
N TRP A 393 3.52 26.80 -8.19
CA TRP A 393 2.18 26.23 -7.95
C TRP A 393 1.18 26.70 -9.01
N ILE A 394 1.13 28.02 -9.29
CA ILE A 394 0.22 28.56 -10.33
C ILE A 394 0.53 27.94 -11.69
N ALA A 395 1.81 27.87 -12.07
CA ALA A 395 2.23 27.24 -13.31
C ALA A 395 1.74 25.78 -13.38
N SER A 396 1.98 24.99 -12.33
CA SER A 396 1.55 23.58 -12.24
C SER A 396 0.03 23.41 -12.39
N LEU A 397 -0.75 24.31 -11.78
CA LEU A 397 -2.21 24.33 -11.84
C LEU A 397 -2.75 24.53 -13.27
N HIS A 398 -1.98 25.25 -14.10
CA HIS A 398 -2.26 25.52 -15.51
C HIS A 398 -1.59 24.55 -16.48
N GLY A 399 -0.96 23.47 -16.00
CA GLY A 399 -0.17 22.55 -16.84
C GLY A 399 1.04 23.24 -17.51
N ALA A 400 1.43 24.38 -17.00
CA ALA A 400 2.60 25.12 -17.43
C ALA A 400 3.87 24.61 -16.71
N ARG A 401 5.03 24.87 -17.35
CA ARG A 401 6.35 24.65 -16.76
C ARG A 401 7.00 26.01 -16.50
N ILE A 402 7.69 26.11 -15.39
CA ILE A 402 8.49 27.28 -15.05
C ILE A 402 9.93 26.83 -14.82
N ASP A 403 10.86 27.48 -15.52
CA ASP A 403 12.29 27.18 -15.47
C ASP A 403 13.07 28.48 -15.20
N VAL A 404 14.17 28.36 -14.46
CA VAL A 404 15.05 29.48 -14.12
C VAL A 404 16.46 29.15 -14.59
N ALA A 405 17.02 30.03 -15.42
CA ALA A 405 18.42 30.01 -15.80
C ALA A 405 19.08 31.33 -15.35
N SER A 406 20.19 31.25 -14.65
CA SER A 406 20.86 32.44 -14.13
C SER A 406 22.36 32.27 -14.05
N GLN A 407 23.07 33.39 -14.15
CA GLN A 407 24.51 33.46 -13.97
C GLN A 407 24.83 34.67 -13.11
N PRO A 408 25.64 34.53 -12.05
CA PRO A 408 26.05 35.64 -11.20
C PRO A 408 26.66 36.77 -12.01
N GLY A 409 26.22 38.03 -11.72
CA GLY A 409 26.68 39.23 -12.40
C GLY A 409 26.18 39.46 -13.82
N THR A 410 25.44 38.51 -14.40
CA THR A 410 24.89 38.60 -15.77
C THR A 410 23.38 38.82 -15.76
N GLY A 411 22.67 38.23 -14.80
CA GLY A 411 21.22 38.32 -14.65
C GLY A 411 20.52 36.99 -14.58
N THR A 412 19.20 37.02 -14.63
CA THR A 412 18.33 35.83 -14.53
C THR A 412 17.35 35.81 -15.69
N ARG A 413 17.04 34.61 -16.18
CA ARG A 413 15.99 34.32 -17.15
C ARG A 413 15.01 33.35 -16.56
N VAL A 414 13.75 33.77 -16.43
CA VAL A 414 12.63 32.94 -16.01
C VAL A 414 11.77 32.65 -17.25
N SER A 415 11.57 31.38 -17.56
CA SER A 415 10.78 30.93 -18.70
C SER A 415 9.54 30.19 -18.24
N ILE A 416 8.35 30.62 -18.65
CA ILE A 416 7.07 30.00 -18.30
C ILE A 416 6.45 29.51 -19.60
N SER A 417 6.19 28.19 -19.71
CA SER A 417 5.67 27.56 -20.91
C SER A 417 4.28 26.98 -20.64
N PHE A 418 3.24 27.59 -21.20
CA PHE A 418 1.83 27.19 -21.09
C PHE A 418 1.43 26.30 -22.27
N PRO A 419 0.50 25.35 -22.11
CA PRO A 419 -0.16 24.72 -23.24
C PRO A 419 -1.08 25.74 -23.96
N LEU A 420 -1.05 25.77 -25.30
CA LEU A 420 -1.96 26.59 -26.09
C LEU A 420 -3.39 26.06 -25.98
N ALA A 421 -4.37 26.96 -26.07
CA ALA A 421 -5.76 26.56 -26.23
C ALA A 421 -5.96 25.80 -27.56
N ALA A 422 -6.75 24.74 -27.58
CA ALA A 422 -7.04 24.01 -28.78
C ALA A 422 -7.76 24.93 -29.79
N GLY A 423 -7.19 25.13 -31.00
CA GLY A 423 -7.74 25.96 -32.07
C GLY A 423 -7.15 27.37 -32.12
N ALA A 424 -6.02 27.63 -31.48
CA ALA A 424 -5.24 28.87 -31.63
C ALA A 424 -4.25 28.76 -32.79
#